data_73eda44ca2c9925162dd1bdc8506e806
#
_entry.id   73eda44ca2c9925162dd1bdc8506e806
#
_cell.length_a   1.000
_cell.length_b   1.000
_cell.length_c   1.000
_cell.angle_alpha   90.00
_cell.angle_beta   90.00
_cell.angle_gamma   90.00
#
_symmetry.space_group_name_H-M   'P 1'
#
loop_
_entity.id
_entity.type
_entity.pdbx_description
1 polymer ?
#
loop_
_entity_poly.entity_id
_entity_poly.type
_entity_poly.pdbx_seq_one_letter_code
_entity_poly.pdbx_strand_id
1 'polypeptide(L)'
;MAGTISIRKSIRWIPGPACEPTRTMVLTSPQGRFVDVRVLKKGEGDGAVDGAGASDRSGHLPFARLDWAIAGTSTSTIVRTPDETIRRCRFEHWLDSRTATPDAMPPDEGDMFPLADGMTLEKGRMVNPDTGVDTDYEEVWRDESVERGTEQECVVLRYDGYEDEIGHDVDERRGMMVKLGGHAQGFIKSRGEMAVGRWKMADHEEESEAGNEAGNEAEDDKQRLRCVVRMGRVDWLPSEQVFARRFSIGEQLQVGPLLWVVVEAV
;
A
#
# COMPACT_ATOMS: atom_id res chain seq x y z
N MET A 1 16.42 6.97 7.04
CA MET A 1 15.70 5.94 7.85
C MET A 1 15.52 4.72 6.97
N ALA A 2 15.34 3.54 7.52
CA ALA A 2 14.91 2.38 6.72
C ALA A 2 13.45 2.57 6.30
N GLY A 3 13.02 1.95 5.21
CA GLY A 3 11.59 1.89 4.87
C GLY A 3 10.82 1.04 5.89
N THR A 4 9.49 1.17 5.94
CA THR A 4 8.62 0.44 6.86
C THR A 4 7.45 -0.23 6.14
N ILE A 5 7.10 -1.43 6.60
CA ILE A 5 5.90 -2.17 6.22
C ILE A 5 4.99 -2.13 7.44
N SER A 6 3.93 -1.33 7.41
CA SER A 6 3.03 -1.16 8.56
C SER A 6 1.70 -1.86 8.31
N ILE A 7 1.30 -2.73 9.25
CA ILE A 7 0.06 -3.50 9.20
C ILE A 7 -0.86 -3.00 10.31
N ARG A 8 -2.04 -2.49 9.95
CA ARG A 8 -3.04 -2.11 10.95
C ARG A 8 -3.63 -3.34 11.61
N LYS A 9 -3.70 -3.31 12.93
CA LYS A 9 -4.29 -4.38 13.76
C LYS A 9 -5.70 -4.06 14.20
N SER A 10 -6.00 -2.78 14.42
CA SER A 10 -7.35 -2.31 14.72
C SER A 10 -7.50 -0.83 14.45
N ILE A 11 -8.74 -0.40 14.25
CA ILE A 11 -9.20 0.98 14.27
C ILE A 11 -10.35 1.10 15.25
N ARG A 12 -10.41 2.21 15.96
CA ARG A 12 -11.47 2.56 16.89
C ARG A 12 -11.90 4.01 16.66
N TRP A 13 -13.14 4.22 16.31
CA TRP A 13 -13.77 5.54 16.34
C TRP A 13 -14.31 5.83 17.73
N ILE A 14 -13.93 6.93 18.36
CA ILE A 14 -14.29 7.23 19.74
C ILE A 14 -15.73 7.79 19.79
N PRO A 15 -16.63 7.25 20.64
CA PRO A 15 -16.40 6.31 21.76
C PRO A 15 -16.66 4.83 21.43
N GLY A 16 -16.73 4.43 20.18
CA GLY A 16 -17.05 3.07 19.75
C GLY A 16 -16.01 2.00 20.12
N PRO A 17 -16.29 0.72 19.86
CA PRO A 17 -15.36 -0.38 20.06
C PRO A 17 -14.27 -0.43 18.98
N ALA A 18 -13.13 -1.02 19.29
CA ALA A 18 -12.09 -1.31 18.31
C ALA A 18 -12.53 -2.46 17.39
N CYS A 19 -12.25 -2.33 16.10
CA CYS A 19 -12.48 -3.35 15.09
C CYS A 19 -11.36 -3.30 14.04
N GLU A 20 -11.33 -4.26 13.12
CA GLU A 20 -10.49 -4.22 11.93
C GLU A 20 -11.26 -4.80 10.75
N PRO A 21 -12.02 -3.97 10.04
CA PRO A 21 -12.85 -4.43 8.92
C PRO A 21 -12.03 -4.71 7.65
N THR A 22 -10.77 -4.29 7.62
CA THR A 22 -9.93 -4.35 6.43
C THR A 22 -8.66 -5.18 6.62
N ARG A 23 -7.99 -5.47 5.51
CA ARG A 23 -6.59 -5.86 5.45
C ARG A 23 -5.80 -4.64 4.99
N THR A 24 -5.38 -3.83 5.95
CA THR A 24 -4.64 -2.60 5.72
C THR A 24 -3.13 -2.85 5.80
N MET A 25 -2.42 -2.44 4.77
CA MET A 25 -0.95 -2.44 4.71
C MET A 25 -0.48 -1.12 4.11
N VAL A 26 0.52 -0.52 4.73
CA VAL A 26 1.21 0.66 4.25
C VAL A 26 2.67 0.32 3.97
N LEU A 27 3.15 0.62 2.78
CA LEU A 27 4.57 0.59 2.45
C LEU A 27 5.07 2.03 2.43
N THR A 28 6.04 2.35 3.30
CA THR A 28 6.65 3.68 3.36
C THR A 28 8.14 3.58 3.07
N SER A 29 8.60 4.28 2.06
CA SER A 29 10.00 4.31 1.65
C SER A 29 10.89 5.08 2.64
N PRO A 30 12.22 4.93 2.59
CA PRO A 30 13.16 5.71 3.41
C PRO A 30 13.01 7.22 3.31
N GLN A 31 12.54 7.76 2.16
CA GLN A 31 12.26 9.19 1.96
C GLN A 31 10.82 9.58 2.27
N GLY A 32 10.03 8.69 2.88
CA GLY A 32 8.67 8.97 3.33
C GLY A 32 7.60 8.89 2.23
N ARG A 33 7.90 8.40 1.03
CA ARG A 33 6.86 8.12 0.04
C ARG A 33 6.10 6.87 0.44
N PHE A 34 4.77 6.92 0.41
CA PHE A 34 3.98 5.78 0.85
C PHE A 34 2.87 5.41 -0.14
N VAL A 35 2.47 4.14 -0.07
CA VAL A 35 1.23 3.62 -0.64
C VAL A 35 0.51 2.85 0.45
N ASP A 36 -0.71 3.28 0.80
CA ASP A 36 -1.64 2.62 1.72
C ASP A 36 -2.77 1.98 0.91
N VAL A 37 -3.01 0.70 1.13
CA VAL A 37 -4.12 -0.04 0.49
C VAL A 37 -4.93 -0.75 1.56
N ARG A 38 -6.22 -0.45 1.62
CA ARG A 38 -7.18 -0.98 2.59
C ARG A 38 -8.22 -1.82 1.86
N VAL A 39 -8.21 -3.13 2.08
CA VAL A 39 -9.12 -4.09 1.43
C VAL A 39 -10.09 -4.65 2.46
N LEU A 40 -11.39 -4.50 2.25
CA LEU A 40 -12.42 -5.04 3.14
C LEU A 40 -12.25 -6.56 3.30
N LYS A 41 -12.36 -7.05 4.52
CA LYS A 41 -12.44 -8.49 4.81
C LYS A 41 -13.76 -9.04 4.29
N LYS A 42 -13.82 -10.33 3.93
CA LYS A 42 -15.10 -10.97 3.60
C LYS A 42 -15.99 -10.94 4.85
N GLY A 43 -17.21 -10.43 4.71
CA GLY A 43 -18.20 -10.50 5.78
C GLY A 43 -18.73 -11.93 5.95
N GLU A 44 -19.15 -12.30 7.16
CA GLU A 44 -19.76 -13.62 7.46
C GLU A 44 -21.08 -13.85 6.70
N GLY A 45 -21.62 -12.82 6.02
CA GLY A 45 -22.88 -12.85 5.28
C GLY A 45 -22.75 -12.77 3.75
N ASP A 46 -21.56 -12.65 3.20
CA ASP A 46 -21.33 -12.70 1.76
C ASP A 46 -21.51 -14.14 1.28
N GLY A 47 -22.77 -14.49 1.01
CA GLY A 47 -23.17 -15.78 0.45
C GLY A 47 -22.31 -16.11 -0.76
N ALA A 48 -21.92 -17.36 -0.85
CA ALA A 48 -21.07 -18.01 -1.83
C ALA A 48 -21.49 -17.72 -3.29
N VAL A 49 -21.17 -16.54 -3.79
CA VAL A 49 -21.13 -16.21 -5.21
C VAL A 49 -19.70 -16.41 -5.75
N ASP A 50 -18.73 -16.54 -4.86
CA ASP A 50 -17.40 -17.03 -5.17
C ASP A 50 -17.37 -18.52 -4.88
N GLY A 51 -17.38 -19.35 -5.94
CA GLY A 51 -17.27 -20.80 -5.82
C GLY A 51 -16.17 -21.16 -4.83
N ALA A 52 -16.60 -21.64 -3.67
CA ALA A 52 -15.71 -22.16 -2.64
C ALA A 52 -14.98 -23.36 -3.24
N GLY A 53 -13.72 -23.22 -3.56
CA GLY A 53 -12.93 -24.35 -4.01
C GLY A 53 -11.61 -24.07 -4.68
N ALA A 54 -11.39 -22.86 -5.19
CA ALA A 54 -10.07 -22.46 -5.62
C ALA A 54 -9.82 -21.07 -5.05
N SER A 55 -8.85 -20.92 -4.17
CA SER A 55 -8.24 -19.61 -3.93
C SER A 55 -7.84 -19.12 -5.31
N ASP A 56 -8.55 -18.09 -5.83
CA ASP A 56 -8.13 -17.47 -7.05
C ASP A 56 -6.73 -16.92 -6.83
N ARG A 57 -5.74 -17.72 -7.25
CA ARG A 57 -4.32 -17.37 -7.14
C ARG A 57 -3.97 -16.11 -7.93
N SER A 58 -4.93 -15.59 -8.71
CA SER A 58 -4.78 -14.34 -9.47
C SER A 58 -4.85 -13.09 -8.59
N GLY A 59 -5.36 -13.18 -7.34
CA GLY A 59 -5.56 -12.04 -6.45
C GLY A 59 -6.61 -11.03 -6.94
N HIS A 60 -7.45 -11.41 -7.93
CA HIS A 60 -8.44 -10.52 -8.53
C HIS A 60 -9.59 -10.23 -7.55
N LEU A 61 -9.86 -8.94 -7.32
CA LEU A 61 -10.92 -8.48 -6.43
C LEU A 61 -11.75 -7.38 -7.12
N PRO A 62 -13.07 -7.35 -6.90
CA PRO A 62 -13.91 -6.25 -7.37
C PRO A 62 -13.61 -4.96 -6.56
N PHE A 63 -13.82 -3.79 -7.16
CA PHE A 63 -13.64 -2.51 -6.47
C PHE A 63 -14.53 -2.32 -5.24
N ALA A 64 -15.66 -3.01 -5.15
CA ALA A 64 -16.48 -3.03 -3.95
C ALA A 64 -15.73 -3.56 -2.69
N ARG A 65 -14.59 -4.23 -2.88
CA ARG A 65 -13.70 -4.67 -1.80
C ARG A 65 -12.62 -3.64 -1.44
N LEU A 66 -12.48 -2.57 -2.20
CA LEU A 66 -11.57 -1.47 -1.88
C LEU A 66 -12.24 -0.55 -0.87
N ASP A 67 -11.72 -0.51 0.35
CA ASP A 67 -12.12 0.50 1.32
C ASP A 67 -11.45 1.84 0.99
N TRP A 68 -10.12 1.84 0.87
CA TRP A 68 -9.36 3.04 0.55
C TRP A 68 -8.00 2.70 -0.07
N ALA A 69 -7.56 3.50 -1.03
CA ALA A 69 -6.19 3.50 -1.53
C ALA A 69 -5.68 4.95 -1.55
N ILE A 70 -4.49 5.14 -0.98
CA ILE A 70 -3.83 6.44 -0.86
C ILE A 70 -2.37 6.28 -1.28
N ALA A 71 -1.83 7.31 -1.92
CA ALA A 71 -0.38 7.44 -2.11
C ALA A 71 0.03 8.89 -1.89
N GLY A 72 1.21 9.08 -1.30
CA GLY A 72 1.65 10.42 -0.94
C GLY A 72 3.00 10.45 -0.24
N THR A 73 3.18 11.44 0.62
CA THR A 73 4.39 11.61 1.42
C THR A 73 4.06 11.71 2.90
N SER A 74 4.86 11.07 3.72
CA SER A 74 4.78 11.14 5.17
C SER A 74 5.99 11.85 5.74
N THR A 75 5.75 12.66 6.76
CA THR A 75 6.80 13.29 7.57
C THR A 75 6.53 13.05 9.04
N SER A 76 7.57 13.08 9.86
CA SER A 76 7.39 12.97 11.31
C SER A 76 8.22 14.02 12.03
N THR A 77 7.65 14.57 13.09
CA THR A 77 8.30 15.55 13.98
C THR A 77 8.18 15.08 15.42
N ILE A 78 9.15 15.48 16.24
CA ILE A 78 9.10 15.26 17.70
C ILE A 78 8.50 16.51 18.36
N VAL A 79 7.34 16.33 18.96
CA VAL A 79 6.66 17.35 19.77
C VAL A 79 6.99 17.07 21.23
N ARG A 80 7.55 18.07 21.92
CA ARG A 80 7.88 17.98 23.36
C ARG A 80 6.91 18.84 24.14
N THR A 81 6.21 18.22 25.07
CA THR A 81 5.39 18.90 26.07
C THR A 81 6.07 18.79 27.44
N PRO A 82 5.64 19.51 28.48
CA PRO A 82 6.18 19.35 29.84
C PRO A 82 6.08 17.90 30.36
N ASP A 83 5.07 17.16 29.95
CA ASP A 83 4.74 15.85 30.50
C ASP A 83 5.19 14.68 29.63
N GLU A 84 5.35 14.90 28.30
CA GLU A 84 5.69 13.80 27.37
C GLU A 84 6.40 14.26 26.08
N THR A 85 7.00 13.29 25.42
CA THR A 85 7.59 13.45 24.08
C THR A 85 6.79 12.59 23.10
N ILE A 86 6.16 13.24 22.14
CA ILE A 86 5.25 12.62 21.16
C ILE A 86 5.88 12.67 19.78
N ARG A 87 5.83 11.59 19.04
CA ARG A 87 6.13 11.60 17.60
C ARG A 87 4.84 11.89 16.85
N ARG A 88 4.74 13.06 16.24
CA ARG A 88 3.64 13.43 15.35
C ARG A 88 3.98 13.08 13.92
N CYS A 89 3.14 12.30 13.27
CA CYS A 89 3.22 11.99 11.86
C CYS A 89 2.18 12.81 11.08
N ARG A 90 2.57 13.21 9.86
CA ARG A 90 1.73 13.94 8.92
C ARG A 90 1.79 13.23 7.58
N PHE A 91 0.62 12.96 6.99
CA PHE A 91 0.44 12.26 5.74
C PHE A 91 -0.21 13.20 4.73
N GLU A 92 0.53 13.55 3.68
CA GLU A 92 0.05 14.38 2.59
C GLU A 92 -0.40 13.47 1.45
N HIS A 93 -1.68 13.53 1.09
CA HIS A 93 -2.23 12.73 -0.01
C HIS A 93 -1.92 13.40 -1.33
N TRP A 94 -1.15 12.75 -2.17
CA TRP A 94 -0.93 13.15 -3.56
C TRP A 94 -1.91 12.45 -4.50
N LEU A 95 -2.37 11.24 -4.11
CA LEU A 95 -3.33 10.43 -4.83
C LEU A 95 -4.24 9.74 -3.82
N ASP A 96 -5.55 9.78 -4.07
CA ASP A 96 -6.58 9.27 -3.15
C ASP A 96 -7.74 8.65 -3.95
N SER A 97 -8.18 7.44 -3.57
CA SER A 97 -9.27 6.75 -4.26
C SER A 97 -10.65 7.38 -4.01
N ARG A 98 -10.82 8.09 -2.90
CA ARG A 98 -12.10 8.67 -2.46
C ARG A 98 -12.34 10.09 -2.96
N THR A 99 -11.29 10.83 -3.36
CA THR A 99 -11.41 12.21 -3.86
C THR A 99 -10.69 12.40 -5.19
N ALA A 100 -11.19 13.31 -6.01
CA ALA A 100 -10.54 13.76 -7.24
C ALA A 100 -9.53 14.90 -6.99
N THR A 101 -9.60 15.53 -5.81
CA THR A 101 -8.81 16.72 -5.43
C THR A 101 -8.04 16.48 -4.12
N PRO A 102 -7.12 15.51 -4.08
CA PRO A 102 -6.35 15.23 -2.86
C PRO A 102 -5.53 16.43 -2.39
N ASP A 103 -5.01 17.23 -3.33
CA ASP A 103 -4.24 18.43 -3.02
C ASP A 103 -5.04 19.52 -2.28
N ALA A 104 -6.39 19.46 -2.30
CA ALA A 104 -7.27 20.37 -1.57
C ALA A 104 -7.68 19.83 -0.19
N MET A 105 -7.31 18.59 0.14
CA MET A 105 -7.61 18.00 1.44
C MET A 105 -6.57 18.42 2.48
N PRO A 106 -7.00 18.67 3.74
CA PRO A 106 -6.02 18.80 4.81
C PRO A 106 -5.25 17.47 4.93
N PRO A 107 -3.96 17.52 5.28
CA PRO A 107 -3.21 16.31 5.54
C PRO A 107 -3.76 15.59 6.78
N ASP A 108 -3.67 14.26 6.77
CA ASP A 108 -3.95 13.48 7.96
C ASP A 108 -2.80 13.62 8.95
N GLU A 109 -3.12 13.78 10.22
CA GLU A 109 -2.12 13.88 11.29
C GLU A 109 -2.46 12.90 12.42
N GLY A 110 -1.43 12.20 12.91
CA GLY A 110 -1.54 11.27 14.01
C GLY A 110 -0.39 11.40 15.02
N ASP A 111 -0.72 11.34 16.29
CA ASP A 111 0.24 11.27 17.39
C ASP A 111 0.55 9.80 17.69
N MET A 112 1.83 9.42 17.63
CA MET A 112 2.31 8.05 17.70
C MET A 112 2.87 7.73 19.09
N PHE A 113 2.31 6.73 19.73
CA PHE A 113 2.68 6.25 21.06
C PHE A 113 3.18 4.81 20.97
N PRO A 114 4.40 4.51 21.44
CA PRO A 114 4.87 3.13 21.47
C PRO A 114 4.05 2.29 22.44
N LEU A 115 3.67 1.09 22.03
CA LEU A 115 3.02 0.07 22.85
C LEU A 115 4.00 -1.06 23.17
N ALA A 116 3.56 -1.97 24.07
CA ALA A 116 4.25 -3.23 24.28
C ALA A 116 4.29 -4.05 22.97
N ASP A 117 5.21 -5.01 22.91
CA ASP A 117 5.36 -5.95 21.78
C ASP A 117 5.69 -5.30 20.43
N GLY A 118 6.30 -4.11 20.46
CA GLY A 118 6.74 -3.40 19.26
C GLY A 118 5.61 -2.82 18.40
N MET A 119 4.39 -2.73 18.95
CA MET A 119 3.27 -2.05 18.32
C MET A 119 3.30 -0.54 18.55
N THR A 120 2.56 0.18 17.75
CA THR A 120 2.36 1.63 17.84
C THR A 120 0.88 1.95 17.91
N LEU A 121 0.47 2.78 18.87
CA LEU A 121 -0.84 3.40 18.92
C LEU A 121 -0.76 4.77 18.23
N GLU A 122 -1.55 4.94 17.20
CA GLU A 122 -1.80 6.23 16.56
C GLU A 122 -3.10 6.81 17.09
N LYS A 123 -3.06 8.10 17.46
CA LYS A 123 -4.26 8.89 17.82
C LYS A 123 -4.37 10.07 16.89
N GLY A 124 -5.52 10.21 16.26
CA GLY A 124 -5.78 11.28 15.33
C GLY A 124 -7.25 11.71 15.35
N ARG A 125 -7.59 12.61 14.43
CA ARG A 125 -8.93 13.10 14.23
C ARG A 125 -9.17 13.32 12.75
N MET A 126 -10.24 12.75 12.23
CA MET A 126 -10.62 12.88 10.82
C MET A 126 -12.13 12.69 10.65
N VAL A 127 -12.63 13.00 9.49
CA VAL A 127 -14.05 12.73 9.14
C VAL A 127 -14.24 11.20 9.10
N ASN A 128 -15.10 10.70 9.98
CA ASN A 128 -15.51 9.30 9.96
C ASN A 128 -16.32 9.02 8.67
N PRO A 129 -15.89 8.11 7.80
CA PRO A 129 -16.55 7.88 6.52
C PRO A 129 -17.99 7.36 6.63
N ASP A 130 -18.33 6.67 7.74
CA ASP A 130 -19.67 6.10 7.94
C ASP A 130 -20.68 7.14 8.39
N THR A 131 -20.22 8.18 9.12
CA THR A 131 -21.11 9.19 9.73
C THR A 131 -20.98 10.56 9.08
N GLY A 132 -19.90 10.84 8.37
CA GLY A 132 -19.56 12.18 7.84
C GLY A 132 -19.19 13.19 8.92
N VAL A 133 -18.97 12.76 10.16
CA VAL A 133 -18.67 13.63 11.31
C VAL A 133 -17.18 13.56 11.65
N ASP A 134 -16.60 14.72 11.92
CA ASP A 134 -15.22 14.84 12.39
C ASP A 134 -15.10 14.18 13.79
N THR A 135 -14.31 13.10 13.88
CA THR A 135 -14.31 12.17 15.01
C THR A 135 -12.88 11.76 15.37
N ASP A 136 -12.61 11.68 16.68
CA ASP A 136 -11.34 11.16 17.16
C ASP A 136 -11.24 9.65 16.89
N TYR A 137 -10.05 9.21 16.49
CA TYR A 137 -9.78 7.79 16.26
C TYR A 137 -8.51 7.32 16.96
N GLU A 138 -8.44 6.00 17.15
CA GLU A 138 -7.26 5.28 17.59
C GLU A 138 -7.00 4.13 16.62
N GLU A 139 -5.78 4.02 16.11
CA GLU A 139 -5.33 2.90 15.29
C GLU A 139 -4.13 2.21 15.94
N VAL A 140 -4.14 0.88 15.94
CA VAL A 140 -3.00 0.08 16.41
C VAL A 140 -2.28 -0.51 15.22
N TRP A 141 -0.98 -0.25 15.15
CA TRP A 141 -0.12 -0.65 14.05
C TRP A 141 0.99 -1.59 14.52
N ARG A 142 1.34 -2.54 13.66
CA ARG A 142 2.55 -3.36 13.79
C ARG A 142 3.43 -3.13 12.58
N ASP A 143 4.67 -2.70 12.83
CA ASP A 143 5.67 -2.61 11.79
C ASP A 143 6.34 -3.99 11.62
N GLU A 144 6.48 -4.40 10.37
CA GLU A 144 7.21 -5.61 9.98
C GLU A 144 8.59 -5.20 9.46
N SER A 145 9.60 -6.03 9.76
CA SER A 145 10.94 -5.81 9.24
C SER A 145 10.95 -5.99 7.73
N VAL A 146 11.63 -5.09 7.03
CA VAL A 146 11.93 -5.29 5.61
C VAL A 146 12.97 -6.40 5.51
N GLU A 147 12.60 -7.51 4.84
CA GLU A 147 13.51 -8.63 4.64
C GLU A 147 14.72 -8.19 3.83
N ARG A 148 15.91 -8.46 4.36
CA ARG A 148 17.16 -8.26 3.67
C ARG A 148 17.44 -9.48 2.78
N GLY A 149 17.68 -9.27 1.51
CA GLY A 149 18.01 -10.37 0.59
C GLY A 149 17.49 -10.17 -0.83
N THR A 150 16.74 -9.11 -1.06
CA THR A 150 16.43 -8.68 -2.43
C THR A 150 17.60 -7.87 -2.98
N GLU A 151 17.81 -7.92 -4.30
CA GLU A 151 18.91 -7.17 -4.96
C GLU A 151 18.89 -5.67 -4.67
N GLN A 152 17.71 -5.12 -4.33
CA GLN A 152 17.49 -3.72 -3.99
C GLN A 152 16.39 -3.63 -2.94
N GLU A 153 16.68 -3.00 -1.78
CA GLU A 153 15.75 -2.96 -0.65
C GLU A 153 14.52 -2.09 -0.93
N CYS A 154 14.70 -0.96 -1.60
CA CYS A 154 13.61 -0.03 -1.90
C CYS A 154 13.66 0.49 -3.33
N VAL A 155 12.50 0.49 -3.98
CA VAL A 155 12.28 1.19 -5.26
C VAL A 155 10.94 1.90 -5.19
N VAL A 156 10.93 3.20 -5.54
CA VAL A 156 9.70 3.96 -5.73
C VAL A 156 9.62 4.47 -7.16
N LEU A 157 8.54 4.14 -7.83
CA LEU A 157 8.20 4.65 -9.15
C LEU A 157 7.00 5.58 -9.05
N ARG A 158 7.01 6.61 -9.89
CA ARG A 158 5.98 7.62 -9.99
C ARG A 158 5.57 7.82 -11.44
N TYR A 159 4.29 8.05 -11.66
CA TYR A 159 3.71 8.46 -12.92
C TYR A 159 2.90 9.75 -12.71
N ASP A 160 3.25 10.82 -13.40
CA ASP A 160 2.67 12.16 -13.23
C ASP A 160 1.75 12.58 -14.39
N GLY A 161 1.40 11.64 -15.29
CA GLY A 161 0.72 12.05 -16.51
C GLY A 161 1.64 12.79 -17.47
N TYR A 162 1.07 13.49 -18.42
CA TYR A 162 1.80 14.41 -19.29
C TYR A 162 0.87 15.50 -19.84
N GLU A 163 1.44 16.67 -20.08
CA GLU A 163 0.82 17.80 -20.75
C GLU A 163 1.26 17.86 -22.21
N ASP A 164 0.43 18.46 -23.08
CA ASP A 164 0.83 18.78 -24.46
C ASP A 164 1.77 20.02 -24.49
N GLU A 165 2.25 20.35 -25.69
CA GLU A 165 3.17 21.51 -25.88
C GLU A 165 2.54 22.88 -25.50
N ILE A 166 1.22 22.92 -25.29
CA ILE A 166 0.46 24.14 -24.96
C ILE A 166 0.06 24.15 -23.47
N GLY A 167 0.43 23.09 -22.71
CA GLY A 167 0.16 22.98 -21.28
C GLY A 167 -1.25 22.44 -20.95
N HIS A 168 -1.89 21.73 -21.89
CA HIS A 168 -3.12 21.01 -21.58
C HIS A 168 -2.79 19.61 -21.07
N ASP A 169 -3.46 19.20 -20.00
CA ASP A 169 -3.39 17.83 -19.48
C ASP A 169 -3.95 16.86 -20.53
N VAL A 170 -3.07 16.12 -21.20
CA VAL A 170 -3.43 15.04 -22.13
C VAL A 170 -3.65 13.74 -21.37
N ASP A 171 -2.91 13.55 -20.30
CA ASP A 171 -3.04 12.41 -19.41
C ASP A 171 -3.02 12.86 -17.94
N GLU A 172 -4.17 12.88 -17.30
CA GLU A 172 -4.35 13.29 -15.91
C GLU A 172 -4.08 12.15 -14.91
N ARG A 173 -3.62 10.99 -15.40
CA ARG A 173 -3.30 9.87 -14.50
C ARG A 173 -2.15 10.24 -13.58
N ARG A 174 -2.31 9.88 -12.32
CA ARG A 174 -1.23 9.89 -11.34
C ARG A 174 -1.06 8.49 -10.78
N GLY A 175 0.16 8.08 -10.54
CA GLY A 175 0.43 6.74 -10.00
C GLY A 175 1.69 6.69 -9.17
N MET A 176 1.66 5.85 -8.12
CA MET A 176 2.82 5.55 -7.30
C MET A 176 2.91 4.04 -7.07
N MET A 177 4.12 3.51 -7.15
CA MET A 177 4.47 2.15 -6.81
C MET A 177 5.61 2.19 -5.81
N VAL A 178 5.46 1.50 -4.68
CA VAL A 178 6.51 1.31 -3.68
C VAL A 178 6.82 -0.18 -3.58
N LYS A 179 8.09 -0.53 -3.74
CA LYS A 179 8.64 -1.86 -3.46
C LYS A 179 9.55 -1.74 -2.26
N LEU A 180 9.35 -2.61 -1.25
CA LEU A 180 10.19 -2.75 -0.07
C LEU A 180 10.46 -4.24 0.20
N GLY A 181 11.73 -4.64 0.12
CA GLY A 181 12.09 -6.05 0.26
C GLY A 181 11.26 -6.92 -0.68
N GLY A 182 10.64 -7.95 -0.13
CA GLY A 182 9.74 -8.87 -0.83
C GLY A 182 8.32 -8.35 -1.08
N HIS A 183 8.00 -7.08 -0.74
CA HIS A 183 6.65 -6.52 -0.90
C HIS A 183 6.63 -5.40 -1.92
N ALA A 184 5.51 -5.28 -2.66
CA ALA A 184 5.23 -4.11 -3.48
C ALA A 184 3.75 -3.75 -3.43
N GLN A 185 3.45 -2.46 -3.45
CA GLN A 185 2.11 -1.91 -3.61
C GLN A 185 2.12 -0.78 -4.63
N GLY A 186 1.09 -0.77 -5.49
CA GLY A 186 0.89 0.27 -6.47
C GLY A 186 -0.53 0.77 -6.50
N PHE A 187 -0.68 2.06 -6.74
CA PHE A 187 -1.94 2.71 -6.97
C PHE A 187 -1.78 3.75 -8.09
N ILE A 188 -2.68 3.70 -9.08
CA ILE A 188 -2.77 4.67 -10.16
C ILE A 188 -4.24 5.01 -10.40
N LYS A 189 -4.53 6.29 -10.66
CA LYS A 189 -5.89 6.79 -10.87
C LYS A 189 -5.92 7.87 -11.94
N SER A 190 -7.00 7.88 -12.71
CA SER A 190 -7.47 8.98 -13.56
C SER A 190 -8.88 9.41 -13.13
N ARG A 191 -9.53 10.30 -13.88
CA ARG A 191 -10.91 10.76 -13.59
C ARG A 191 -11.96 9.65 -13.58
N GLY A 192 -11.77 8.55 -14.30
CA GLY A 192 -12.79 7.52 -14.47
C GLY A 192 -12.31 6.09 -14.21
N GLU A 193 -11.03 5.87 -14.11
CA GLU A 193 -10.43 4.55 -13.97
C GLU A 193 -9.33 4.55 -12.93
N MET A 194 -9.11 3.41 -12.30
CA MET A 194 -8.00 3.21 -11.37
C MET A 194 -7.50 1.78 -11.41
N ALA A 195 -6.30 1.60 -10.90
CA ALA A 195 -5.75 0.28 -10.60
C ALA A 195 -5.08 0.28 -9.23
N VAL A 196 -5.30 -0.80 -8.50
CA VAL A 196 -4.65 -1.07 -7.21
C VAL A 196 -4.06 -2.46 -7.27
N GLY A 197 -2.81 -2.58 -6.83
CA GLY A 197 -2.12 -3.85 -6.78
C GLY A 197 -1.26 -4.03 -5.54
N ARG A 198 -1.18 -5.28 -5.04
CA ARG A 198 -0.26 -5.69 -3.98
C ARG A 198 0.38 -7.01 -4.38
N TRP A 199 1.68 -7.08 -4.23
CA TRP A 199 2.49 -8.25 -4.52
C TRP A 199 3.37 -8.60 -3.32
N LYS A 200 3.61 -9.89 -3.14
CA LYS A 200 4.54 -10.43 -2.14
C LYS A 200 5.38 -11.54 -2.79
N MET A 201 6.66 -11.59 -2.47
CA MET A 201 7.50 -12.75 -2.73
C MET A 201 7.03 -13.89 -1.83
N ALA A 202 6.92 -15.11 -2.36
CA ALA A 202 6.53 -16.27 -1.56
C ALA A 202 7.64 -16.64 -0.58
N ASP A 203 7.30 -16.92 0.68
CA ASP A 203 8.20 -17.47 1.66
C ASP A 203 8.35 -18.98 1.42
N HIS A 204 9.57 -19.52 1.59
CA HIS A 204 9.87 -20.96 1.42
C HIS A 204 9.08 -21.89 2.36
N GLU A 205 8.53 -21.37 3.47
CA GLU A 205 7.84 -22.16 4.50
C GLU A 205 6.36 -22.45 4.19
N GLU A 206 5.70 -21.68 3.33
CA GLU A 206 4.28 -21.87 3.01
C GLU A 206 3.98 -23.04 2.06
N GLU A 207 5.01 -23.67 1.45
CA GLU A 207 4.83 -24.78 0.51
C GLU A 207 4.85 -26.17 1.16
N SER A 208 5.23 -26.29 2.45
CA SER A 208 5.32 -27.57 3.12
C SER A 208 3.98 -28.14 3.62
N GLU A 209 2.90 -27.36 3.66
CA GLU A 209 1.57 -27.83 4.12
C GLU A 209 0.63 -28.27 2.99
N ALA A 210 0.96 -28.10 1.74
CA ALA A 210 0.19 -28.57 0.60
C ALA A 210 0.80 -29.83 0.00
N GLY A 211 0.54 -30.96 0.65
CA GLY A 211 0.50 -32.35 0.12
C GLY A 211 1.54 -32.73 -0.93
N ASN A 212 2.48 -33.55 -0.47
CA ASN A 212 3.38 -34.40 -1.24
C ASN A 212 2.63 -35.25 -2.29
N GLU A 213 2.87 -35.02 -3.59
CA GLU A 213 2.92 -36.08 -4.59
C GLU A 213 4.03 -35.82 -5.60
N ALA A 214 4.82 -36.87 -5.81
CA ALA A 214 6.11 -36.95 -6.42
C ALA A 214 6.23 -36.35 -7.83
N GLY A 215 7.34 -35.67 -8.06
CA GLY A 215 7.85 -35.34 -9.39
C GLY A 215 9.20 -34.65 -9.26
N ASN A 216 10.27 -35.43 -9.47
CA ASN A 216 11.64 -34.97 -9.65
C ASN A 216 11.71 -33.92 -10.75
N GLU A 217 11.94 -32.65 -10.38
CA GLU A 217 12.66 -31.72 -11.23
C GLU A 217 13.28 -30.65 -10.32
N ALA A 218 14.58 -30.79 -10.10
CA ALA A 218 15.46 -29.80 -9.56
C ALA A 218 15.61 -28.70 -10.63
N GLU A 219 14.67 -27.76 -10.69
CA GLU A 219 14.79 -26.57 -11.51
C GLU A 219 14.30 -25.33 -10.74
N ASP A 220 15.30 -24.49 -10.48
CA ASP A 220 15.22 -23.05 -10.33
C ASP A 220 14.28 -22.57 -9.20
N ASP A 221 14.83 -22.54 -8.00
CA ASP A 221 14.29 -21.95 -6.77
C ASP A 221 14.17 -20.42 -6.90
N LYS A 222 13.45 -19.96 -7.93
CA LYS A 222 13.10 -18.56 -8.12
C LYS A 222 11.97 -18.23 -7.15
N GLN A 223 12.29 -17.43 -6.15
CA GLN A 223 11.28 -16.78 -5.28
C GLN A 223 10.08 -16.36 -6.14
N ARG A 224 8.95 -17.05 -5.95
CA ARG A 224 7.78 -16.86 -6.80
C ARG A 224 7.00 -15.63 -6.35
N LEU A 225 6.90 -14.61 -7.20
CA LEU A 225 6.09 -13.44 -6.95
C LEU A 225 4.59 -13.81 -6.97
N ARG A 226 3.86 -13.47 -5.91
CA ARG A 226 2.41 -13.65 -5.81
C ARG A 226 1.70 -12.30 -5.87
N CYS A 227 0.71 -12.18 -6.73
CA CYS A 227 -0.23 -11.06 -6.70
C CYS A 227 -1.29 -11.34 -5.62
N VAL A 228 -1.30 -10.53 -4.56
CA VAL A 228 -2.18 -10.70 -3.38
C VAL A 228 -3.46 -9.87 -3.53
N VAL A 229 -3.37 -8.71 -4.19
CA VAL A 229 -4.49 -7.83 -4.51
C VAL A 229 -4.34 -7.33 -5.93
N ARG A 230 -5.41 -7.43 -6.69
CA ARG A 230 -5.48 -6.97 -8.08
C ARG A 230 -6.87 -6.39 -8.35
N MET A 231 -6.95 -5.07 -8.57
CA MET A 231 -8.19 -4.37 -8.89
C MET A 231 -7.99 -3.45 -10.09
N GLY A 232 -8.91 -3.46 -11.03
CA GLY A 232 -8.92 -2.60 -12.20
C GLY A 232 -7.79 -2.87 -13.20
N ARG A 233 -7.27 -1.80 -13.79
CA ARG A 233 -6.28 -1.81 -14.86
C ARG A 233 -4.87 -2.00 -14.33
N VAL A 234 -4.60 -3.14 -13.70
CA VAL A 234 -3.27 -3.45 -13.12
C VAL A 234 -2.16 -3.59 -14.17
N ASP A 235 -2.51 -3.72 -15.45
CA ASP A 235 -1.60 -3.60 -16.58
C ASP A 235 -0.95 -2.21 -16.71
N TRP A 236 -1.45 -1.23 -15.96
CA TRP A 236 -0.84 0.09 -15.81
C TRP A 236 0.24 0.16 -14.73
N LEU A 237 0.36 -0.87 -13.88
CA LEU A 237 1.30 -0.90 -12.76
C LEU A 237 2.55 -1.69 -13.10
N PRO A 238 3.76 -1.21 -12.75
CA PRO A 238 5.04 -1.89 -13.00
C PRO A 238 5.25 -3.06 -12.03
N SER A 239 4.35 -4.04 -12.03
CA SER A 239 4.23 -5.07 -11.00
C SER A 239 5.43 -6.01 -10.89
N GLU A 240 5.65 -6.83 -11.91
CA GLU A 240 6.73 -7.83 -11.90
C GLU A 240 8.11 -7.21 -12.15
N GLN A 241 8.13 -6.13 -12.91
CA GLN A 241 9.36 -5.46 -13.32
C GLN A 241 10.14 -4.88 -12.14
N VAL A 242 9.45 -4.44 -11.06
CA VAL A 242 10.11 -3.87 -9.87
C VAL A 242 10.90 -4.89 -9.06
N PHE A 243 10.69 -6.19 -9.29
CA PHE A 243 11.44 -7.27 -8.67
C PHE A 243 12.52 -7.86 -9.59
N ALA A 244 12.43 -7.60 -10.91
CA ALA A 244 13.22 -8.31 -11.90
C ALA A 244 14.69 -7.82 -12.00
N ARG A 245 14.98 -6.60 -11.55
CA ARG A 245 16.30 -5.99 -11.69
C ARG A 245 16.49 -4.79 -10.77
N ARG A 246 17.71 -4.28 -10.73
CA ARG A 246 18.03 -3.01 -10.06
C ARG A 246 17.64 -1.81 -10.93
N PHE A 247 17.32 -0.72 -10.26
CA PHE A 247 16.94 0.56 -10.84
C PHE A 247 17.84 1.68 -10.33
N SER A 248 17.97 2.72 -11.15
CA SER A 248 18.64 3.98 -10.79
C SER A 248 17.62 5.11 -10.72
N ILE A 249 17.84 6.08 -9.84
CA ILE A 249 16.99 7.28 -9.75
C ILE A 249 17.01 8.01 -11.10
N GLY A 250 15.84 8.45 -11.57
CA GLY A 250 15.62 9.07 -12.88
C GLY A 250 15.46 8.10 -14.03
N GLU A 251 15.66 6.81 -13.79
CA GLU A 251 15.42 5.79 -14.80
C GLU A 251 13.94 5.73 -15.17
N GLN A 252 13.66 5.52 -16.45
CA GLN A 252 12.32 5.41 -16.98
C GLN A 252 11.96 3.95 -17.27
N LEU A 253 10.72 3.57 -16.92
CA LEU A 253 10.18 2.23 -17.14
C LEU A 253 8.89 2.31 -17.93
N GLN A 254 8.89 1.73 -19.13
CA GLN A 254 7.68 1.64 -19.95
C GLN A 254 6.77 0.52 -19.46
N VAL A 255 5.51 0.85 -19.13
CA VAL A 255 4.46 -0.08 -18.71
C VAL A 255 3.22 0.16 -19.57
N GLY A 256 3.00 -0.67 -20.56
CA GLY A 256 1.99 -0.38 -21.58
C GLY A 256 2.23 0.98 -22.23
N PRO A 257 1.23 1.89 -22.24
CA PRO A 257 1.41 3.24 -22.76
C PRO A 257 2.06 4.21 -21.77
N LEU A 258 2.33 3.80 -20.52
CA LEU A 258 2.76 4.67 -19.44
C LEU A 258 4.27 4.64 -19.25
N LEU A 259 4.88 5.79 -19.07
CA LEU A 259 6.30 5.94 -18.79
C LEU A 259 6.50 6.33 -17.32
N TRP A 260 6.76 5.34 -16.49
CA TRP A 260 7.02 5.52 -15.06
C TRP A 260 8.46 5.98 -14.83
N VAL A 261 8.67 6.81 -13.82
CA VAL A 261 9.99 7.33 -13.45
C VAL A 261 10.36 6.81 -12.06
N VAL A 262 11.57 6.30 -11.92
CA VAL A 262 12.16 5.92 -10.63
C VAL A 262 12.52 7.18 -9.85
N VAL A 263 11.84 7.43 -8.74
CA VAL A 263 12.05 8.62 -7.90
C VAL A 263 12.80 8.32 -6.61
N GLU A 264 12.96 7.03 -6.27
CA GLU A 264 13.77 6.57 -5.15
C GLU A 264 14.29 5.16 -5.42
N ALA A 265 15.54 4.89 -5.08
CA ALA A 265 16.20 3.60 -5.27
C ALA A 265 17.32 3.44 -4.23
N VAL A 266 17.20 2.42 -3.34
CA VAL A 266 18.14 2.12 -2.25
C VAL A 266 18.47 0.64 -2.19
#